data_6cc73574f77b66221f1b63a0172102e7
#
_entry.id   6cc73574f77b66221f1b63a0172102e7
#
_cell.length_a   1.000
_cell.length_b   1.000
_cell.length_c   1.000
_cell.angle_alpha   90.00
_cell.angle_beta   90.00
_cell.angle_gamma   90.00
#
_symmetry.space_group_name_H-M   'P 1'
#
loop_
_entity.id
_entity.type
_entity.pdbx_description
1 polymer ?
#
loop_
_entity_poly.entity_id
_entity_poly.type
_entity_poly.pdbx_seq_one_letter_code
_entity_poly.pdbx_strand_id
1 'polypeptide(L)' 'MIKAKKSLGQNFLKDKNILEKITNLTNIEDKVVLEIGPGTGNLTSFILKKNPKKVFVIEKDYELATNLKNKFQDELI' A
#
# COMPACT_ATOMS: atom_id res chain seq x y z
N MET A 1 -6.81 -2.93 20.68
CA MET A 1 -6.04 -3.34 19.52
C MET A 1 -5.05 -4.41 19.86
N ILE A 2 -5.02 -5.38 19.08
CA ILE A 2 -4.21 -6.54 19.33
C ILE A 2 -2.86 -6.34 18.66
N LYS A 3 -1.86 -6.02 19.47
CA LYS A 3 -0.52 -5.73 18.99
C LYS A 3 0.09 -6.89 18.20
N ALA A 4 -0.16 -8.12 18.64
CA ALA A 4 0.38 -9.29 17.97
C ALA A 4 -0.11 -9.39 16.53
N LYS A 5 -1.40 -9.17 16.30
CA LYS A 5 -1.95 -9.16 14.95
C LYS A 5 -1.36 -8.06 14.10
N LYS A 6 -1.17 -6.89 14.70
CA LYS A 6 -0.58 -5.76 14.00
C LYS A 6 0.85 -6.06 13.61
N SER A 7 1.60 -6.68 14.52
CA SER A 7 2.99 -7.07 14.23
C SER A 7 3.06 -8.10 13.11
N LEU A 8 2.17 -9.09 13.12
CA LEU A 8 2.13 -10.09 12.07
C LEU A 8 1.79 -9.46 10.73
N GLY A 9 0.81 -8.54 10.72
CA GLY A 9 0.47 -7.82 9.50
C GLY A 9 1.64 -7.02 8.96
N GLN A 10 2.39 -6.37 9.86
CA GLN A 10 3.57 -5.62 9.45
C GLN A 10 4.65 -6.52 8.86
N ASN A 11 4.83 -7.71 9.43
CA ASN A 11 5.80 -8.67 8.89
C ASN A 11 5.44 -9.12 7.49
N PHE A 12 4.17 -9.44 7.26
CA PHE A 12 3.71 -9.79 5.92
C PHE A 12 3.93 -8.65 4.94
N LEU A 13 3.64 -7.42 5.35
CA LEU A 13 3.79 -6.25 4.48
C LEU A 13 5.24 -5.87 4.23
N LYS A 14 6.18 -6.47 4.95
CA LYS A 14 7.61 -6.29 4.70
C LYS A 14 8.21 -7.38 3.83
N ASP A 15 7.53 -8.52 3.69
CA ASP A 15 8.02 -9.63 2.90
C ASP A 15 7.76 -9.36 1.42
N LYS A 16 8.84 -9.10 0.69
CA LYS A 16 8.75 -8.74 -0.72
C LYS A 16 8.11 -9.83 -1.58
N ASN A 17 8.33 -11.08 -1.25
CA ASN A 17 7.75 -12.19 -2.01
C ASN A 17 6.24 -12.21 -1.85
N ILE A 18 5.74 -11.96 -0.64
CA ILE A 18 4.31 -11.91 -0.37
C ILE A 18 3.68 -10.70 -1.05
N LEU A 19 4.34 -9.54 -0.97
CA LEU A 19 3.86 -8.33 -1.63
C LEU A 19 3.76 -8.52 -3.14
N GLU A 20 4.76 -9.16 -3.72
CA GLU A 20 4.76 -9.45 -5.15
C GLU A 20 3.61 -10.38 -5.53
N LYS A 21 3.36 -11.42 -4.73
CA LYS A 21 2.25 -12.33 -4.95
C LYS A 21 0.90 -11.62 -4.87
N ILE A 22 0.74 -10.76 -3.87
CA ILE A 22 -0.51 -10.01 -3.68
C ILE A 22 -0.79 -9.14 -4.90
N THR A 23 0.21 -8.41 -5.36
CA THR A 23 0.04 -7.48 -6.49
C THR A 23 -0.09 -8.21 -7.83
N ASN A 24 0.26 -9.49 -7.88
CA ASN A 24 0.10 -10.31 -9.08
C ASN A 24 -1.18 -11.14 -9.09
N LEU A 25 -2.01 -11.06 -8.03
CA LEU A 25 -3.27 -11.80 -7.99
C LEU A 25 -4.23 -11.39 -9.10
N THR A 26 -4.14 -10.15 -9.53
CA THR A 26 -4.91 -9.67 -10.67
C THR A 26 -4.08 -8.64 -11.42
N ASN A 27 -4.42 -8.42 -12.67
CA ASN A 27 -3.74 -7.41 -13.47
C ASN A 27 -4.32 -6.03 -13.12
N ILE A 28 -3.49 -5.17 -12.54
CA ILE A 28 -3.90 -3.80 -12.17
C ILE A 28 -3.32 -2.74 -13.09
N GLU A 29 -2.60 -3.14 -14.14
CA GLU A 29 -2.06 -2.19 -15.09
C GLU A 29 -3.18 -1.37 -15.72
N ASP A 30 -3.01 -0.05 -15.70
CA ASP A 30 -3.97 0.91 -16.24
C ASP A 30 -5.35 0.86 -15.55
N LYS A 31 -5.41 0.30 -14.35
CA LYS A 31 -6.63 0.24 -13.55
C LYS A 31 -6.61 1.28 -12.45
N VAL A 32 -7.81 1.63 -11.97
CA VAL A 32 -7.95 2.47 -10.79
C VAL A 32 -7.93 1.57 -9.56
N VAL A 33 -7.05 1.87 -8.63
CA VAL A 33 -6.84 1.05 -7.44
C VAL A 33 -7.19 1.87 -6.20
N LEU A 34 -7.89 1.25 -5.27
CA LEU A 34 -8.17 1.83 -3.96
C LEU A 34 -7.48 0.96 -2.91
N GLU A 35 -6.60 1.56 -2.13
CA GLU A 35 -5.93 0.89 -1.03
C GLU A 35 -6.41 1.47 0.29
N ILE A 36 -6.86 0.59 1.20
CA ILE A 36 -7.37 1.00 2.50
C ILE A 36 -6.35 0.61 3.56
N GLY A 37 -5.94 1.56 4.38
CA GLY A 37 -4.99 1.33 5.46
C GLY A 37 -3.60 0.98 4.98
N PRO A 38 -3.01 1.76 4.07
CA PRO A 38 -1.69 1.43 3.50
C PRO A 38 -0.55 1.44 4.51
N GLY A 39 -0.75 2.03 5.68
CA GLY A 39 0.28 2.06 6.72
C GLY A 39 1.54 2.77 6.24
N THR A 40 2.66 2.07 6.25
CA THR A 40 3.95 2.63 5.84
C THR A 40 4.13 2.68 4.32
N GLY A 41 3.21 2.09 3.56
CA GLY A 41 3.23 2.16 2.12
C GLY A 41 4.05 1.09 1.42
N ASN A 42 4.36 -0.02 2.12
CA ASN A 42 5.11 -1.11 1.50
C ASN A 42 4.35 -1.73 0.34
N LEU A 43 3.06 -2.07 0.57
CA LEU A 43 2.22 -2.59 -0.50
C LEU A 43 1.98 -1.52 -1.57
N THR A 44 1.80 -0.27 -1.15
CA THR A 44 1.60 0.86 -2.06
C THR A 44 2.73 0.93 -3.08
N SER A 45 3.97 0.77 -2.63
CA SER A 45 5.13 0.78 -3.52
C SER A 45 5.02 -0.30 -4.60
N PHE A 46 4.59 -1.51 -4.23
CA PHE A 46 4.44 -2.60 -5.19
C PHE A 46 3.29 -2.36 -6.16
N ILE A 47 2.20 -1.78 -5.66
CA ILE A 47 1.06 -1.41 -6.51
C ILE A 47 1.50 -0.41 -7.57
N LEU A 48 2.24 0.62 -7.17
CA LEU A 48 2.69 1.65 -8.11
C LEU A 48 3.62 1.10 -9.19
N LYS A 49 4.40 0.07 -8.87
CA LYS A 49 5.28 -0.57 -9.86
C LYS A 49 4.53 -1.28 -10.97
N LYS A 50 3.26 -1.61 -10.76
CA LYS A 50 2.44 -2.29 -11.76
C LYS A 50 1.75 -1.32 -12.73
N ASN A 51 2.08 -0.05 -12.66
CA ASN A 51 1.57 0.99 -13.56
C ASN A 51 0.04 1.11 -13.56
N PRO A 52 -0.59 1.26 -12.40
CA PRO A 52 -2.02 1.52 -12.36
C PRO A 52 -2.33 2.89 -12.94
N LYS A 53 -3.56 3.09 -13.35
CA LYS A 53 -4.00 4.38 -13.87
C LYS A 53 -4.03 5.43 -12.77
N LYS A 54 -4.62 5.09 -11.63
CA LYS A 54 -4.70 5.95 -10.45
C LYS A 54 -4.69 5.09 -9.20
N VAL A 55 -4.09 5.59 -8.13
CA VAL A 55 -4.13 4.94 -6.83
C VAL A 55 -4.71 5.90 -5.81
N PHE A 56 -5.85 5.54 -5.26
CA PHE A 56 -6.49 6.24 -4.15
C PHE A 56 -6.12 5.50 -2.87
N VAL A 57 -5.79 6.25 -1.82
CA VAL A 57 -5.49 5.64 -0.53
C VAL A 57 -6.37 6.25 0.54
N ILE A 58 -6.77 5.43 1.50
CA ILE A 58 -7.51 5.87 2.67
C ILE A 58 -6.72 5.42 3.89
N GLU A 59 -6.24 6.39 4.68
CA GLU A 59 -5.46 6.13 5.87
C GLU A 59 -6.01 6.96 7.03
N LYS A 60 -6.43 6.29 8.09
CA LYS A 60 -7.01 6.95 9.27
C LYS A 60 -5.98 7.67 10.12
N ASP A 61 -4.78 7.13 10.18
CA ASP A 61 -3.73 7.69 11.02
C ASP A 61 -3.13 8.90 10.30
N TYR A 62 -3.26 10.07 10.93
CA TYR A 62 -2.82 11.33 10.34
C TYR A 62 -1.33 11.33 10.05
N GLU A 63 -0.53 10.80 10.98
CA GLU A 63 0.91 10.76 10.81
C GLU A 63 1.31 9.86 9.65
N LEU A 64 0.70 8.66 9.57
CA LEU A 64 0.96 7.76 8.46
C LEU A 64 0.51 8.36 7.13
N ALA A 65 -0.64 9.02 7.12
CA ALA A 65 -1.13 9.67 5.90
C ALA A 65 -0.17 10.75 5.44
N THR A 66 0.36 11.56 6.36
CA THR A 66 1.32 12.60 6.03
C THR A 66 2.61 12.00 5.48
N ASN A 67 3.09 10.92 6.09
CA ASN A 67 4.29 10.23 5.62
C ASN A 67 4.13 9.66 4.23
N LEU A 68 2.96 9.09 3.94
CA LEU A 68 2.65 8.58 2.61
C LEU A 68 2.64 9.69 1.56
N LYS A 69 2.04 10.81 1.91
CA LYS A 69 1.97 11.96 1.02
C LYS A 69 3.37 12.45 0.66
N ASN A 70 4.25 12.49 1.66
CA ASN A 70 5.64 12.91 1.44
C ASN A 70 6.42 11.89 0.65
N LYS A 71 6.18 10.60 0.89
CA LYS A 71 6.91 9.52 0.25
C LYS A 71 6.55 9.37 -1.23
N PHE A 72 5.28 9.47 -1.56
CA PHE A 72 4.79 9.19 -2.91
C PHE A 72 4.38 10.45 -3.67
N GLN A 73 4.27 11.57 -2.99
CA GLN A 73 3.96 12.87 -3.60
C GLN A 73 2.72 12.80 -4.49
N ASP A 74 2.87 13.08 -5.79
CA ASP A 74 1.74 13.18 -6.69
C ASP A 74 1.27 11.84 -7.24
N GLU A 75 1.91 10.73 -6.86
CA GLU A 75 1.54 9.41 -7.35
C GLU A 75 0.25 8.89 -6.73
N LEU A 76 -0.18 9.46 -5.61
CA LEU A 76 -1.39 9.05 -4.89
C LEU A 76 -2.45 10.14 -4.93
N ILE A 77 -3.68 9.71 -4.77
CA ILE A 77 -4.81 10.61 -4.68
C ILE A 77 -5.50 10.44 -3.33
#